data_1d3475319b29a70c5098d8db5296014e
#
_entry.id   1d3475319b29a70c5098d8db5296014e
#
_cell.length_a   1.000
_cell.length_b   1.000
_cell.length_c   1.000
_cell.angle_alpha   90.00
_cell.angle_beta   90.00
_cell.angle_gamma   90.00
#
_symmetry.space_group_name_H-M   'P 1'
#
loop_
_entity.id
_entity.type
_entity.pdbx_description
1 polymer ?
#
loop_
_entity_poly.entity_id
_entity_poly.type
_entity_poly.pdbx_seq_one_letter_code
_entity_poly.pdbx_strand_id
1 'polypeptide(L)'
;MKLSQWAKARGISYRTAWRWFKDGKIPEGVTMKQMPSGTVIVTEISSPVTLSPGLSVGLYARVSSSDQKNDLDAQLGRLVEYCNRQGWTVARSVAEVGSGLNGHRPKLMKLLADPEVAAIVVEHRDRLMRFGAEYVESALAAQGRKLIVMDPSEVKDDLVQDMIEVLTSFCARLYGRRSAKNKARKAIEAIYE
;
A
#
# COMPACT_ATOMS: atom_id res chain seq x y z
N MET A 1 -0.49 -5.84 16.50
CA MET A 1 -1.71 -6.50 17.06
C MET A 1 -1.49 -6.96 18.50
N LYS A 2 -2.55 -7.34 19.28
CA LYS A 2 -2.38 -7.87 20.63
C LYS A 2 -1.82 -9.30 20.57
N LEU A 3 -1.04 -9.70 21.61
CA LEU A 3 -0.43 -11.04 21.69
C LEU A 3 -1.47 -12.17 21.57
N SER A 4 -2.66 -11.98 22.14
CA SER A 4 -3.75 -12.97 22.04
C SER A 4 -4.26 -13.17 20.62
N GLN A 5 -4.37 -12.09 19.85
CA GLN A 5 -4.80 -12.14 18.45
C GLN A 5 -3.70 -12.76 17.57
N TRP A 6 -2.45 -12.42 17.83
CA TRP A 6 -1.30 -12.98 17.14
C TRP A 6 -1.17 -14.50 17.39
N ALA A 7 -1.28 -14.93 18.63
CA ALA A 7 -1.23 -16.34 19.00
C ALA A 7 -2.33 -17.14 18.26
N LYS A 8 -3.56 -16.61 18.27
CA LYS A 8 -4.70 -17.24 17.57
C LYS A 8 -4.45 -17.35 16.06
N ALA A 9 -3.94 -16.28 15.43
CA ALA A 9 -3.63 -16.26 14.00
C ALA A 9 -2.54 -17.29 13.61
N ARG A 10 -1.63 -17.60 14.53
CA ARG A 10 -0.56 -18.58 14.35
C ARG A 10 -0.90 -20.00 14.85
N GLY A 11 -2.12 -20.23 15.29
CA GLY A 11 -2.55 -21.54 15.78
C GLY A 11 -1.84 -22.00 17.06
N ILE A 12 -1.25 -21.06 17.83
CA ILE A 12 -0.58 -21.36 19.10
C ILE A 12 -1.38 -20.85 20.29
N SER A 13 -1.19 -21.49 21.47
CA SER A 13 -1.85 -21.04 22.67
C SER A 13 -1.30 -19.69 23.15
N TYR A 14 -2.16 -18.84 23.74
CA TYR A 14 -1.71 -17.60 24.38
C TYR A 14 -0.58 -17.82 25.41
N ARG A 15 -0.67 -18.94 26.17
CA ARG A 15 0.33 -19.32 27.18
C ARG A 15 1.69 -19.60 26.54
N THR A 16 1.72 -20.21 25.37
CA THR A 16 2.95 -20.45 24.60
C THR A 16 3.55 -19.14 24.12
N ALA A 17 2.74 -18.27 23.52
CA ALA A 17 3.20 -16.96 23.05
C ALA A 17 3.70 -16.05 24.20
N TRP A 18 3.03 -16.08 25.34
CA TRP A 18 3.46 -15.35 26.54
C TRP A 18 4.80 -15.87 27.07
N ARG A 19 5.00 -17.20 27.10
CA ARG A 19 6.27 -17.79 27.51
C ARG A 19 7.41 -17.36 26.58
N TRP A 20 7.21 -17.37 25.25
CA TRP A 20 8.20 -16.90 24.31
C TRP A 20 8.59 -15.44 24.55
N PHE A 21 7.60 -14.58 24.85
CA PHE A 21 7.86 -13.19 25.20
C PHE A 21 8.70 -13.09 26.49
N LYS A 22 8.35 -13.82 27.55
CA LYS A 22 9.05 -13.81 28.85
C LYS A 22 10.46 -14.36 28.76
N ASP A 23 10.66 -15.42 28.00
CA ASP A 23 11.95 -16.12 27.87
C ASP A 23 12.85 -15.45 26.80
N GLY A 24 12.39 -14.38 26.14
CA GLY A 24 13.12 -13.74 25.05
C GLY A 24 13.25 -14.60 23.78
N LYS A 25 12.53 -15.72 23.70
CA LYS A 25 12.53 -16.64 22.55
C LYS A 25 11.51 -16.20 21.51
N ILE A 26 11.64 -14.95 21.05
CA ILE A 26 10.74 -14.37 20.07
C ILE A 26 11.14 -14.88 18.68
N PRO A 27 10.19 -15.36 17.85
CA PRO A 27 10.50 -15.79 16.49
C PRO A 27 11.13 -14.68 15.66
N GLU A 28 11.97 -15.05 14.68
CA GLU A 28 12.55 -14.10 13.74
C GLU A 28 11.44 -13.32 13.01
N GLY A 29 11.69 -12.03 12.77
CA GLY A 29 10.71 -11.15 12.13
C GLY A 29 9.56 -10.70 13.03
N VAL A 30 9.63 -10.94 14.34
CA VAL A 30 8.59 -10.52 15.30
C VAL A 30 9.22 -9.66 16.38
N THR A 31 8.61 -8.51 16.68
CA THR A 31 8.95 -7.70 17.86
C THR A 31 7.76 -7.72 18.82
N MET A 32 8.05 -7.95 20.08
CA MET A 32 7.04 -7.94 21.15
C MET A 32 7.41 -6.87 22.20
N LYS A 33 6.48 -5.96 22.47
CA LYS A 33 6.66 -4.89 23.46
C LYS A 33 5.51 -4.87 24.45
N GLN A 34 5.82 -4.87 25.75
CA GLN A 34 4.81 -4.68 26.78
C GLN A 34 4.53 -3.20 26.98
N MET A 35 3.27 -2.85 26.91
CA MET A 35 2.79 -1.49 27.18
C MET A 35 2.63 -1.28 28.70
N PRO A 36 2.61 -0.03 29.19
CA PRO A 36 2.37 0.27 30.61
C PRO A 36 1.07 -0.34 31.18
N SER A 37 0.07 -0.58 30.31
CA SER A 37 -1.18 -1.28 30.65
C SER A 37 -1.03 -2.80 30.87
N GLY A 38 0.19 -3.33 30.77
CA GLY A 38 0.45 -4.78 30.83
C GLY A 38 0.17 -5.54 29.53
N THR A 39 -0.46 -4.91 28.55
CA THR A 39 -0.76 -5.53 27.26
C THR A 39 0.51 -5.70 26.43
N VAL A 40 0.77 -6.91 25.91
CA VAL A 40 1.85 -7.13 24.96
C VAL A 40 1.35 -6.88 23.54
N ILE A 41 2.00 -5.96 22.86
CA ILE A 41 1.79 -5.66 21.45
C ILE A 41 2.84 -6.42 20.64
N VAL A 42 2.36 -7.12 19.64
CA VAL A 42 3.20 -7.83 18.67
C VAL A 42 3.20 -7.05 17.37
N THR A 43 4.38 -6.71 16.92
CA THR A 43 4.64 -6.15 15.60
C THR A 43 5.43 -7.18 14.81
N GLU A 44 4.84 -7.70 13.76
CA GLU A 44 5.60 -8.49 12.80
C GLU A 44 6.41 -7.49 11.98
N ILE A 45 7.73 -7.56 12.15
CA ILE A 45 8.64 -6.93 11.21
C ILE A 45 8.55 -7.84 10.00
N SER A 46 7.82 -7.41 8.97
CA SER A 46 8.05 -8.00 7.65
C SER A 46 9.55 -7.92 7.47
N SER A 47 10.23 -9.06 7.52
CA SER A 47 11.68 -9.10 7.28
C SER A 47 11.91 -8.25 6.06
N PRO A 48 12.90 -7.34 6.02
CA PRO A 48 13.26 -6.71 4.77
C PRO A 48 13.38 -7.87 3.80
N VAL A 49 12.50 -7.90 2.81
CA VAL A 49 12.47 -8.98 1.84
C VAL A 49 13.85 -8.94 1.23
N THR A 50 14.75 -9.79 1.73
CA THR A 50 16.08 -9.99 1.13
C THR A 50 15.81 -10.67 -0.21
N LEU A 51 15.34 -9.84 -1.12
CA LEU A 51 15.27 -10.19 -2.52
C LEU A 51 16.72 -10.22 -2.99
N SER A 52 17.05 -11.23 -3.76
CA SER A 52 18.41 -11.42 -4.28
C SER A 52 18.91 -10.13 -4.91
N PRO A 53 20.17 -9.75 -4.72
CA PRO A 53 20.78 -8.67 -5.48
C PRO A 53 20.55 -8.88 -6.98
N GLY A 54 20.22 -7.82 -7.71
CA GLY A 54 19.90 -7.91 -9.14
C GLY A 54 18.45 -8.24 -9.46
N LEU A 55 17.53 -8.26 -8.46
CA LEU A 55 16.10 -8.44 -8.72
C LEU A 55 15.60 -7.34 -9.66
N SER A 56 14.89 -7.76 -10.71
CA SER A 56 14.23 -6.87 -11.66
C SER A 56 12.92 -6.33 -11.07
N VAL A 57 12.85 -5.03 -10.83
CA VAL A 57 11.68 -4.40 -10.20
C VAL A 57 11.02 -3.37 -11.10
N GLY A 58 9.70 -3.21 -10.91
CA GLY A 58 8.93 -2.14 -11.49
C GLY A 58 8.52 -1.11 -10.43
N LEU A 59 8.80 0.15 -10.67
CA LEU A 59 8.38 1.25 -9.82
C LEU A 59 7.00 1.74 -10.24
N TYR A 60 6.14 2.00 -9.28
CA TYR A 60 4.86 2.63 -9.54
C TYR A 60 4.62 3.79 -8.58
N ALA A 61 4.43 4.97 -9.16
CA ALA A 61 4.06 6.19 -8.45
C ALA A 61 2.71 6.71 -8.97
N ARG A 62 1.90 7.25 -8.06
CA ARG A 62 0.58 7.78 -8.37
C ARG A 62 0.27 9.04 -7.57
N VAL A 63 -0.38 9.99 -8.25
CA VAL A 63 -1.05 11.14 -7.63
C VAL A 63 -2.50 11.20 -8.10
N SER A 64 -3.37 11.80 -7.30
CA SER A 64 -4.80 11.86 -7.60
C SER A 64 -5.12 12.91 -8.67
N SER A 65 -4.34 13.99 -8.76
CA SER A 65 -4.60 15.08 -9.69
C SER A 65 -3.35 15.55 -10.44
N SER A 66 -3.54 16.24 -11.56
CA SER A 66 -2.46 16.68 -12.45
C SER A 66 -1.64 17.85 -11.90
N ASP A 67 -2.13 18.58 -10.94
CA ASP A 67 -1.44 19.66 -10.22
C ASP A 67 -0.38 19.13 -9.25
N GLN A 68 -0.47 17.84 -8.86
CA GLN A 68 0.49 17.13 -8.02
C GLN A 68 1.63 16.46 -8.80
N LYS A 69 1.94 16.89 -10.03
CA LYS A 69 2.99 16.25 -10.84
C LYS A 69 4.38 16.31 -10.20
N ASN A 70 4.70 17.40 -9.51
CA ASN A 70 5.98 17.52 -8.81
C ASN A 70 6.13 16.45 -7.71
N ASP A 71 5.03 16.10 -7.02
CA ASP A 71 5.01 15.03 -6.02
C ASP A 71 5.20 13.67 -6.67
N LEU A 72 4.68 13.49 -7.88
CA LEU A 72 4.83 12.26 -8.65
C LEU A 72 6.31 11.99 -9.00
N ASP A 73 7.02 13.02 -9.47
CA ASP A 73 8.44 12.93 -9.78
C ASP A 73 9.29 12.71 -8.52
N ALA A 74 8.94 13.38 -7.42
CA ALA A 74 9.58 13.18 -6.11
C ALA A 74 9.36 11.74 -5.58
N GLN A 75 8.15 11.18 -5.73
CA GLN A 75 7.88 9.78 -5.39
C GLN A 75 8.79 8.83 -6.17
N LEU A 76 8.88 9.00 -7.49
CA LEU A 76 9.76 8.18 -8.32
C LEU A 76 11.22 8.29 -7.90
N GLY A 77 11.70 9.49 -7.59
CA GLY A 77 13.06 9.72 -7.09
C GLY A 77 13.34 8.92 -5.82
N ARG A 78 12.42 8.96 -4.83
CA ARG A 78 12.55 8.21 -3.58
C ARG A 78 12.53 6.70 -3.81
N LEU A 79 11.68 6.22 -4.72
CA LEU A 79 11.61 4.79 -5.07
C LEU A 79 12.90 4.30 -5.76
N VAL A 80 13.47 5.09 -6.68
CA VAL A 80 14.74 4.77 -7.34
C VAL A 80 15.87 4.69 -6.30
N GLU A 81 15.97 5.67 -5.42
CA GLU A 81 16.97 5.69 -4.35
C GLU A 81 16.82 4.48 -3.42
N TYR A 82 15.59 4.15 -3.05
CA TYR A 82 15.30 2.96 -2.24
C TYR A 82 15.78 1.68 -2.93
N CYS A 83 15.44 1.48 -4.21
CA CYS A 83 15.85 0.31 -4.98
C CYS A 83 17.38 0.21 -5.14
N ASN A 84 18.05 1.34 -5.37
CA ASN A 84 19.50 1.39 -5.47
C ASN A 84 20.16 0.95 -4.15
N ARG A 85 19.62 1.39 -3.00
CA ARG A 85 20.12 0.95 -1.68
C ARG A 85 19.93 -0.54 -1.44
N GLN A 86 18.90 -1.15 -2.04
CA GLN A 86 18.64 -2.59 -1.95
C GLN A 86 19.43 -3.42 -2.98
N GLY A 87 20.12 -2.77 -3.92
CA GLY A 87 20.84 -3.45 -5.02
C GLY A 87 19.92 -4.06 -6.07
N TRP A 88 18.70 -3.52 -6.26
CA TRP A 88 17.72 -4.00 -7.25
C TRP A 88 17.85 -3.24 -8.56
N THR A 89 17.55 -3.95 -9.66
CA THR A 89 17.57 -3.36 -11.00
C THR A 89 16.17 -2.84 -11.35
N VAL A 90 16.07 -1.54 -11.63
CA VAL A 90 14.80 -0.94 -12.07
C VAL A 90 14.59 -1.24 -13.56
N ALA A 91 13.70 -2.19 -13.86
CA ALA A 91 13.33 -2.56 -15.23
C ALA A 91 12.27 -1.61 -15.82
N ARG A 92 11.35 -1.15 -15.00
CA ARG A 92 10.25 -0.25 -15.40
C ARG A 92 10.03 0.82 -14.35
N SER A 93 9.74 2.03 -14.81
CA SER A 93 9.33 3.15 -13.96
C SER A 93 8.04 3.73 -14.51
N VAL A 94 6.99 3.71 -13.71
CA VAL A 94 5.63 4.06 -14.12
C VAL A 94 5.09 5.16 -13.23
N ALA A 95 4.71 6.26 -13.85
CA ALA A 95 4.05 7.40 -13.22
C ALA A 95 2.64 7.56 -13.79
N GLU A 96 1.63 7.62 -12.93
CA GLU A 96 0.24 7.71 -13.33
C GLU A 96 -0.53 8.76 -12.52
N VAL A 97 -1.33 9.58 -13.22
CA VAL A 97 -2.27 10.50 -12.60
C VAL A 97 -3.65 9.87 -12.64
N GLY A 98 -4.26 9.68 -11.50
CA GLY A 98 -5.59 9.09 -11.39
C GLY A 98 -5.92 8.66 -9.97
N SER A 99 -7.21 8.51 -9.68
CA SER A 99 -7.72 8.12 -8.36
C SER A 99 -7.28 6.72 -7.94
N GLY A 100 -6.92 6.57 -6.67
CA GLY A 100 -6.66 5.28 -6.02
C GLY A 100 -7.89 4.38 -5.91
N LEU A 101 -9.07 4.95 -6.08
CA LEU A 101 -10.37 4.25 -6.08
C LEU A 101 -10.80 3.81 -7.49
N ASN A 102 -10.15 4.32 -8.53
CA ASN A 102 -10.46 3.94 -9.91
C ASN A 102 -9.69 2.67 -10.29
N GLY A 103 -10.41 1.60 -10.61
CA GLY A 103 -9.83 0.34 -11.07
C GLY A 103 -9.24 0.40 -12.49
N HIS A 104 -9.57 1.40 -13.29
CA HIS A 104 -9.08 1.51 -14.66
C HIS A 104 -7.84 2.40 -14.75
N ARG A 105 -6.67 1.80 -14.55
CA ARG A 105 -5.35 2.45 -14.61
C ARG A 105 -4.48 1.71 -15.63
N PRO A 106 -4.46 2.16 -16.88
CA PRO A 106 -3.84 1.41 -17.98
C PRO A 106 -2.34 1.22 -17.82
N LYS A 107 -1.64 2.18 -17.19
CA LYS A 107 -0.20 2.05 -16.95
C LYS A 107 0.10 1.02 -15.86
N LEU A 108 -0.66 1.04 -14.75
CA LEU A 108 -0.55 0.01 -13.72
C LEU A 108 -0.87 -1.38 -14.29
N MET A 109 -1.93 -1.51 -15.09
CA MET A 109 -2.30 -2.77 -15.71
C MET A 109 -1.17 -3.34 -16.58
N LYS A 110 -0.49 -2.50 -17.36
CA LYS A 110 0.69 -2.92 -18.15
C LYS A 110 1.84 -3.40 -17.25
N LEU A 111 2.11 -2.69 -16.15
CA LEU A 111 3.16 -3.06 -15.21
C LEU A 111 2.84 -4.38 -14.49
N LEU A 112 1.58 -4.59 -14.10
CA LEU A 112 1.11 -5.84 -13.50
C LEU A 112 1.23 -7.02 -14.46
N ALA A 113 1.03 -6.80 -15.76
CA ALA A 113 1.12 -7.82 -16.80
C ALA A 113 2.54 -8.09 -17.30
N ASP A 114 3.54 -7.28 -16.91
CA ASP A 114 4.91 -7.43 -17.40
C ASP A 114 5.63 -8.59 -16.69
N PRO A 115 5.96 -9.69 -17.39
CA PRO A 115 6.60 -10.86 -16.80
C PRO A 115 8.08 -10.62 -16.41
N GLU A 116 8.72 -9.58 -16.93
CA GLU A 116 10.11 -9.23 -16.60
C GLU A 116 10.24 -8.56 -15.24
N VAL A 117 9.12 -8.12 -14.65
CA VAL A 117 9.07 -7.45 -13.36
C VAL A 117 8.79 -8.48 -12.27
N ALA A 118 9.80 -8.85 -11.52
CA ALA A 118 9.68 -9.82 -10.42
C ALA A 118 9.04 -9.22 -9.15
N ALA A 119 9.14 -7.90 -8.96
CA ALA A 119 8.45 -7.22 -7.87
C ALA A 119 8.01 -5.82 -8.29
N ILE A 120 6.88 -5.36 -7.73
CA ILE A 120 6.40 -3.98 -7.88
C ILE A 120 6.69 -3.23 -6.60
N VAL A 121 7.33 -2.07 -6.72
CA VAL A 121 7.70 -1.22 -5.59
C VAL A 121 6.84 0.04 -5.61
N VAL A 122 6.21 0.33 -4.48
CA VAL A 122 5.40 1.54 -4.25
C VAL A 122 5.86 2.24 -2.98
N GLU A 123 5.66 3.54 -2.89
CA GLU A 123 6.01 4.29 -1.70
C GLU A 123 5.09 3.92 -0.54
N HIS A 124 3.79 4.04 -0.74
CA HIS A 124 2.75 3.65 0.21
C HIS A 124 1.77 2.69 -0.46
N ARG A 125 1.10 1.85 0.33
CA ARG A 125 0.15 0.86 -0.18
C ARG A 125 -1.01 1.49 -0.96
N ASP A 126 -1.48 2.65 -0.52
CA ASP A 126 -2.55 3.40 -1.15
C ASP A 126 -2.17 4.01 -2.52
N ARG A 127 -0.86 4.13 -2.81
CA ARG A 127 -0.39 4.48 -4.16
C ARG A 127 -0.72 3.39 -5.17
N LEU A 128 -0.66 2.12 -4.75
CA LEU A 128 -1.13 1.03 -5.60
C LEU A 128 -2.64 1.09 -5.76
N MET A 129 -3.38 1.02 -4.66
CA MET A 129 -4.84 1.18 -4.62
C MET A 129 -5.31 1.39 -3.17
N ARG A 130 -6.41 2.15 -3.02
CA ARG A 130 -7.00 2.42 -1.70
C ARG A 130 -7.65 1.20 -1.08
N PHE A 131 -8.30 0.37 -1.90
CA PHE A 131 -8.99 -0.83 -1.47
C PHE A 131 -8.60 -2.00 -2.37
N GLY A 132 -8.49 -3.19 -1.79
CA GLY A 132 -8.24 -4.41 -2.54
C GLY A 132 -6.78 -4.63 -2.94
N ALA A 133 -5.81 -3.92 -2.34
CA ALA A 133 -4.39 -4.16 -2.58
C ALA A 133 -3.99 -5.60 -2.26
N GLU A 134 -4.66 -6.23 -1.28
CA GLU A 134 -4.48 -7.63 -0.90
C GLU A 134 -4.79 -8.62 -2.03
N TYR A 135 -5.74 -8.29 -2.91
CA TYR A 135 -6.03 -9.13 -4.10
C TYR A 135 -4.88 -9.07 -5.10
N VAL A 136 -4.29 -7.89 -5.30
CA VAL A 136 -3.14 -7.73 -6.18
C VAL A 136 -1.91 -8.42 -5.58
N GLU A 137 -1.68 -8.28 -4.29
CA GLU A 137 -0.61 -9.00 -3.58
C GLU A 137 -0.75 -10.52 -3.75
N SER A 138 -1.97 -11.04 -3.54
CA SER A 138 -2.25 -12.48 -3.70
C SER A 138 -2.04 -12.95 -5.13
N ALA A 139 -2.48 -12.15 -6.13
CA ALA A 139 -2.30 -12.47 -7.54
C ALA A 139 -0.82 -12.44 -7.96
N LEU A 140 -0.04 -11.49 -7.47
CA LEU A 140 1.40 -11.44 -7.69
C LEU A 140 2.11 -12.63 -7.03
N ALA A 141 1.74 -12.95 -5.79
CA ALA A 141 2.31 -14.08 -5.05
C ALA A 141 2.05 -15.42 -5.76
N ALA A 142 0.88 -15.61 -6.34
CA ALA A 142 0.55 -16.80 -7.15
C ALA A 142 1.45 -16.95 -8.39
N GLN A 143 2.07 -15.86 -8.85
CA GLN A 143 3.03 -15.85 -9.96
C GLN A 143 4.49 -15.85 -9.47
N GLY A 144 4.75 -16.04 -8.18
CA GLY A 144 6.08 -15.91 -7.60
C GLY A 144 6.62 -14.48 -7.53
N ARG A 145 5.75 -13.48 -7.76
CA ARG A 145 6.05 -12.05 -7.77
C ARG A 145 5.65 -11.40 -6.44
N LYS A 146 6.13 -10.19 -6.17
CA LYS A 146 5.87 -9.52 -4.88
C LYS A 146 5.44 -8.07 -5.07
N LEU A 147 4.65 -7.57 -4.11
CA LEU A 147 4.46 -6.15 -3.87
C LEU A 147 5.40 -5.73 -2.72
N ILE A 148 6.13 -4.65 -2.93
CA ILE A 148 7.03 -4.05 -1.93
C ILE A 148 6.52 -2.66 -1.63
N VAL A 149 6.19 -2.42 -0.37
CA VAL A 149 5.76 -1.11 0.13
C VAL A 149 6.93 -0.51 0.90
N MET A 150 7.43 0.63 0.45
CA MET A 150 8.59 1.28 1.03
C MET A 150 8.28 1.84 2.42
N ASP A 151 7.12 2.48 2.56
CA ASP A 151 6.62 3.03 3.82
C ASP A 151 5.20 2.49 4.09
N PRO A 152 5.00 1.72 5.16
CA PRO A 152 3.70 1.14 5.50
C PRO A 152 2.69 2.16 6.06
N SER A 153 3.07 3.42 6.26
CA SER A 153 2.14 4.46 6.69
C SER A 153 1.11 4.80 5.61
N GLU A 154 -0.07 5.24 6.02
CA GLU A 154 -1.12 5.71 5.10
C GLU A 154 -1.05 7.22 4.92
N VAL A 155 -1.12 7.67 3.67
CA VAL A 155 -1.22 9.10 3.34
C VAL A 155 -2.69 9.52 3.34
N LYS A 156 -3.07 10.36 4.32
CA LYS A 156 -4.47 10.78 4.50
C LYS A 156 -4.91 11.86 3.53
N ASP A 157 -3.99 12.69 3.06
CA ASP A 157 -4.29 13.92 2.31
C ASP A 157 -4.97 13.67 0.95
N ASP A 158 -4.70 12.55 0.31
CA ASP A 158 -5.31 12.22 -0.99
C ASP A 158 -6.69 11.53 -0.87
N LEU A 159 -7.09 11.07 0.31
CA LEU A 159 -8.34 10.32 0.47
C LEU A 159 -9.56 11.19 0.11
N VAL A 160 -9.57 12.43 0.55
CA VAL A 160 -10.67 13.37 0.27
C VAL A 160 -10.78 13.64 -1.22
N GLN A 161 -9.65 13.85 -1.90
CA GLN A 161 -9.62 14.07 -3.34
C GLN A 161 -10.09 12.83 -4.12
N ASP A 162 -9.62 11.63 -3.73
CA ASP A 162 -10.07 10.36 -4.30
C ASP A 162 -11.59 10.17 -4.13
N MET A 163 -12.15 10.52 -2.97
CA MET A 163 -13.61 10.47 -2.71
C MET A 163 -14.38 11.45 -3.60
N ILE A 164 -13.88 12.69 -3.77
CA ILE A 164 -14.48 13.68 -4.67
C ILE A 164 -14.57 13.12 -6.10
N GLU A 165 -13.54 12.48 -6.59
CA GLU A 165 -13.52 11.91 -7.93
C GLU A 165 -14.53 10.76 -8.10
N VAL A 166 -14.61 9.85 -7.11
CA VAL A 166 -15.60 8.77 -7.13
C VAL A 166 -17.01 9.31 -7.09
N LEU A 167 -17.33 10.23 -6.16
CA LEU A 167 -18.64 10.85 -6.07
C LEU A 167 -18.97 11.64 -7.34
N THR A 168 -17.97 12.30 -7.95
CA THR A 168 -18.16 12.99 -9.24
C THR A 168 -18.54 12.00 -10.33
N SER A 169 -17.91 10.84 -10.38
CA SER A 169 -18.22 9.78 -11.34
C SER A 169 -19.65 9.24 -11.14
N PHE A 170 -20.05 9.00 -9.89
CA PHE A 170 -21.44 8.60 -9.57
C PHE A 170 -22.45 9.67 -9.93
N CYS A 171 -22.21 10.92 -9.55
CA CYS A 171 -23.07 12.05 -9.89
C CYS A 171 -23.18 12.27 -11.41
N ALA A 172 -22.10 12.01 -12.17
CA ALA A 172 -22.13 12.11 -13.63
C ALA A 172 -23.04 11.06 -14.27
N ARG A 173 -23.06 9.84 -13.70
CA ARG A 173 -23.95 8.76 -14.16
C ARG A 173 -25.42 9.01 -13.80
N LEU A 174 -25.69 9.55 -12.62
CA LEU A 174 -27.05 9.74 -12.12
C LEU A 174 -27.70 11.03 -12.64
N TYR A 175 -26.94 12.12 -12.78
CA TYR A 175 -27.47 13.47 -13.02
C TYR A 175 -26.86 14.17 -14.25
N GLY A 176 -26.00 13.49 -14.99
CA GLY A 176 -25.27 14.06 -16.13
C GLY A 176 -24.02 14.86 -15.74
N ARG A 177 -23.11 14.98 -16.70
CA ARG A 177 -21.74 15.49 -16.46
C ARG A 177 -21.66 16.96 -16.00
N ARG A 178 -22.60 17.83 -16.41
CA ARG A 178 -22.52 19.29 -16.16
C ARG A 178 -22.61 19.69 -14.69
N SER A 179 -23.31 18.95 -13.84
CA SER A 179 -23.49 19.27 -12.41
C SER A 179 -22.78 18.30 -11.46
N ALA A 180 -22.13 17.28 -11.98
CA ALA A 180 -21.57 16.18 -11.19
C ALA A 180 -20.56 16.63 -10.14
N LYS A 181 -19.58 17.47 -10.54
CA LYS A 181 -18.52 17.95 -9.64
C LYS A 181 -19.04 18.80 -8.50
N ASN A 182 -20.03 19.67 -8.78
CA ASN A 182 -20.63 20.52 -7.74
C ASN A 182 -21.47 19.72 -6.75
N LYS A 183 -22.20 18.69 -7.22
CA LYS A 183 -22.97 17.79 -6.37
C LYS A 183 -22.09 16.90 -5.50
N ALA A 184 -20.99 16.38 -6.05
CA ALA A 184 -20.01 15.62 -5.30
C ALA A 184 -19.37 16.44 -4.18
N ARG A 185 -18.99 17.69 -4.46
CA ARG A 185 -18.43 18.61 -3.46
C ARG A 185 -19.44 18.91 -2.34
N LYS A 186 -20.70 19.22 -2.67
CA LYS A 186 -21.76 19.43 -1.67
C LYS A 186 -22.03 18.20 -0.81
N ALA A 187 -21.96 17.00 -1.40
CA ALA A 187 -22.13 15.76 -0.63
C ALA A 187 -21.01 15.57 0.40
N ILE A 188 -19.77 15.94 0.05
CA ILE A 188 -18.64 15.85 0.98
C ILE A 188 -18.73 16.92 2.06
N GLU A 189 -19.07 18.17 1.72
CA GLU A 189 -19.31 19.24 2.69
C GLU A 189 -20.34 18.81 3.76
N ALA A 190 -21.43 18.17 3.34
CA ALA A 190 -22.47 17.65 4.25
C ALA A 190 -22.02 16.46 5.15
N ILE A 191 -20.90 15.83 4.88
CA ILE A 191 -20.34 14.76 5.73
C ILE A 191 -19.48 15.36 6.86
N TYR A 192 -18.95 16.57 6.66
CA TYR A 192 -18.10 17.24 7.65
C TYR A 192 -18.86 18.20 8.58
N GLU A 193 -20.17 18.47 8.31
CA GLU A 193 -21.10 19.15 9.22
C GLU A 193 -21.71 18.16 10.21
#